data_02d4cbdd7a68fa9669334ef27db930f0
#
_entry.id   02d4cbdd7a68fa9669334ef27db930f0
#
_cell.length_a   1.000
_cell.length_b   1.000
_cell.length_c   1.000
_cell.angle_alpha   90.00
_cell.angle_beta   90.00
_cell.angle_gamma   90.00
#
_symmetry.space_group_name_H-M   'P 1'
#
loop_
_entity.id
_entity.type
_entity.pdbx_description
1 polymer ?
#
loop_
_entity_poly.entity_id
_entity_poly.type
_entity_poly.pdbx_seq_one_letter_code
_entity_poly.pdbx_strand_id
1 'polypeptide(L)'
;MKKYSLIYIVSMICFLVIAPSCTDMDEDTTGQMVSNDFYADPSLIPQAVGAAYAELQAYQNHWGVWGLQTVSSDECVVPTRAPGNDWYDGGVWQDFHRHQWQYNLDALNNVWISVFSGITTCNRVVYDLDTYKEEMDVDIRNVPE
;
A
#
# COMPACT_ATOMS: atom_id res chain seq x y z
N MET A 1 37.65 21.16 -46.09
CA MET A 1 36.44 20.82 -45.32
C MET A 1 36.32 19.32 -44.93
N LYS A 2 36.74 18.36 -45.75
CA LYS A 2 36.65 16.91 -45.42
C LYS A 2 37.51 16.42 -44.26
N LYS A 3 38.67 17.05 -43.97
CA LYS A 3 39.56 16.63 -42.87
C LYS A 3 38.98 16.86 -41.47
N TYR A 4 38.24 17.92 -41.24
CA TYR A 4 37.64 18.23 -39.95
C TYR A 4 36.40 17.37 -39.66
N SER A 5 35.66 16.97 -40.68
CA SER A 5 34.52 16.06 -40.54
C SER A 5 34.92 14.70 -39.95
N LEU A 6 36.07 14.16 -40.35
CA LEU A 6 36.58 12.91 -39.84
C LEU A 6 36.96 13.04 -38.35
N ILE A 7 37.57 14.15 -37.93
CA ILE A 7 37.97 14.40 -36.55
C ILE A 7 36.74 14.50 -35.64
N TYR A 8 35.68 15.17 -36.09
CA TYR A 8 34.43 15.24 -35.31
C TYR A 8 33.73 13.90 -35.19
N ILE A 9 33.74 13.07 -36.23
CA ILE A 9 33.18 11.71 -36.19
C ILE A 9 33.97 10.83 -35.22
N VAL A 10 35.28 10.85 -35.25
CA VAL A 10 36.13 10.08 -34.32
C VAL A 10 35.98 10.55 -32.89
N SER A 11 35.90 11.87 -32.66
CA SER A 11 35.66 12.43 -31.31
C SER A 11 34.28 12.04 -30.77
N MET A 12 33.25 12.04 -31.63
CA MET A 12 31.89 11.62 -31.22
C MET A 12 31.81 10.14 -30.90
N ILE A 13 32.51 9.28 -31.65
CA ILE A 13 32.59 7.84 -31.35
C ILE A 13 33.38 7.60 -30.06
N CYS A 14 34.47 8.34 -29.84
CA CYS A 14 35.26 8.22 -28.60
C CYS A 14 34.42 8.63 -27.37
N PHE A 15 33.58 9.66 -27.49
CA PHE A 15 32.70 10.11 -26.41
C PHE A 15 31.61 9.08 -26.07
N LEU A 16 31.10 8.36 -27.06
CA LEU A 16 30.12 7.27 -26.90
C LEU A 16 30.70 6.03 -26.21
N VAL A 17 31.99 5.76 -26.38
CA VAL A 17 32.68 4.59 -25.77
C VAL A 17 33.14 4.86 -24.36
N ILE A 18 33.34 6.13 -23.96
CA ILE A 18 33.83 6.52 -22.62
C ILE A 18 32.67 6.79 -21.62
N ALA A 19 31.42 6.74 -22.06
CA ALA A 19 30.32 6.78 -21.11
C ALA A 19 30.21 5.42 -20.38
N PRO A 20 30.88 5.21 -19.22
CA PRO A 20 30.63 4.03 -18.43
C PRO A 20 29.19 4.19 -17.92
N SER A 21 28.26 3.50 -18.54
CA SER A 21 26.97 3.27 -17.95
C SER A 21 27.25 2.47 -16.67
N CYS A 22 27.05 3.08 -15.51
CA CYS A 22 26.96 2.35 -14.26
C CYS A 22 25.75 1.43 -14.37
N THR A 23 25.97 0.21 -14.83
CA THR A 23 24.96 -0.84 -14.95
C THR A 23 25.05 -1.81 -13.77
N ASP A 24 25.70 -1.40 -12.69
CA ASP A 24 25.64 -2.14 -11.44
C ASP A 24 24.25 -1.85 -10.82
N MET A 25 23.33 -2.77 -11.08
CA MET A 25 21.97 -2.78 -10.51
C MET A 25 21.87 -3.76 -9.34
N ASP A 26 23.00 -4.25 -8.83
CA ASP A 26 22.99 -5.02 -7.59
C ASP A 26 22.62 -4.07 -6.44
N GLU A 27 21.37 -4.19 -6.02
CA GLU A 27 20.83 -3.43 -4.91
C GLU A 27 21.42 -3.96 -3.61
N ASP A 28 22.24 -3.14 -2.94
CA ASP A 28 22.73 -3.47 -1.61
C ASP A 28 21.58 -3.31 -0.60
N THR A 29 20.93 -4.41 -0.28
CA THR A 29 19.80 -4.48 0.64
C THR A 29 20.20 -4.34 2.11
N THR A 30 21.23 -3.55 2.40
CA THR A 30 21.72 -3.34 3.75
C THR A 30 20.59 -2.85 4.67
N GLY A 31 20.18 -3.71 5.60
CA GLY A 31 19.14 -3.41 6.58
C GLY A 31 17.69 -3.66 6.12
N GLN A 32 17.48 -4.22 4.92
CA GLN A 32 16.18 -4.68 4.47
C GLN A 32 16.18 -6.20 4.29
N MET A 33 15.16 -6.86 4.77
CA MET A 33 14.97 -8.29 4.56
C MET A 33 14.33 -8.50 3.18
N VAL A 34 14.99 -9.24 2.31
CA VAL A 34 14.46 -9.61 1.00
C VAL A 34 13.34 -10.63 1.17
N SER A 35 12.36 -10.63 0.27
CA SER A 35 11.22 -11.56 0.34
C SER A 35 11.63 -13.02 0.45
N ASN A 36 12.65 -13.44 -0.28
CA ASN A 36 13.16 -14.83 -0.23
C ASN A 36 13.65 -15.19 1.17
N ASP A 37 14.43 -14.33 1.81
CA ASP A 37 14.95 -14.57 3.16
C ASP A 37 13.84 -14.52 4.20
N PHE A 38 12.85 -13.65 4.01
CA PHE A 38 11.70 -13.53 4.90
C PHE A 38 10.85 -14.81 4.92
N TYR A 39 10.53 -15.33 3.73
CA TYR A 39 9.69 -16.52 3.61
C TYR A 39 10.46 -17.83 3.81
N ALA A 40 11.80 -17.81 3.78
CA ALA A 40 12.62 -18.95 4.15
C ALA A 40 12.59 -19.26 5.67
N ASP A 41 12.21 -18.29 6.51
CA ASP A 41 12.05 -18.48 7.94
C ASP A 41 10.55 -18.66 8.30
N PRO A 42 10.11 -19.89 8.65
CA PRO A 42 8.73 -20.17 9.00
C PRO A 42 8.21 -19.35 10.20
N SER A 43 9.10 -18.87 11.07
CA SER A 43 8.73 -18.07 12.24
C SER A 43 8.22 -16.67 11.88
N LEU A 44 8.51 -16.20 10.66
CA LEU A 44 8.11 -14.89 10.16
C LEU A 44 6.76 -14.92 9.40
N ILE A 45 6.26 -16.10 9.04
CA ILE A 45 4.97 -16.24 8.34
C ILE A 45 3.81 -15.59 9.08
N PRO A 46 3.67 -15.75 10.43
CA PRO A 46 2.62 -15.06 11.17
C PRO A 46 2.67 -13.53 11.03
N GLN A 47 3.84 -12.94 10.78
CA GLN A 47 3.97 -11.51 10.57
C GLN A 47 3.42 -11.09 9.18
N ALA A 48 3.65 -11.90 8.15
CA ALA A 48 3.07 -11.67 6.82
C ALA A 48 1.54 -11.71 6.88
N VAL A 49 0.98 -12.73 7.52
CA VAL A 49 -0.48 -12.86 7.71
C VAL A 49 -1.00 -11.72 8.59
N GLY A 50 -0.28 -11.38 9.65
CA GLY A 50 -0.61 -10.26 10.54
C GLY A 50 -0.73 -8.92 9.80
N ALA A 51 0.10 -8.70 8.78
CA ALA A 51 0.00 -7.50 7.94
C ALA A 51 -1.35 -7.41 7.19
N ALA A 52 -1.88 -8.53 6.69
CA ALA A 52 -3.20 -8.56 6.06
C ALA A 52 -4.31 -8.27 7.09
N TYR A 53 -4.21 -8.80 8.31
CA TYR A 53 -5.17 -8.50 9.37
C TYR A 53 -5.09 -7.05 9.86
N ALA A 54 -3.92 -6.44 9.84
CA ALA A 54 -3.75 -5.03 10.22
C ALA A 54 -4.57 -4.08 9.33
N GLU A 55 -4.80 -4.43 8.08
CA GLU A 55 -5.63 -3.65 7.16
C GLU A 55 -7.11 -3.56 7.60
N LEU A 56 -7.58 -4.49 8.43
CA LEU A 56 -8.94 -4.44 9.00
C LEU A 56 -9.12 -3.25 9.96
N GLN A 57 -8.05 -2.65 10.46
CA GLN A 57 -8.12 -1.44 11.26
C GLN A 57 -8.76 -0.28 10.48
N ALA A 58 -8.48 -0.17 9.19
CA ALA A 58 -9.09 0.84 8.33
C ALA A 58 -10.60 0.64 8.20
N TYR A 59 -11.08 -0.60 8.29
CA TYR A 59 -12.50 -0.91 8.30
C TYR A 59 -13.19 -0.46 9.59
N GLN A 60 -12.56 -0.68 10.74
CA GLN A 60 -13.15 -0.48 12.07
C GLN A 60 -12.99 0.94 12.60
N ASN A 61 -12.17 1.78 12.00
CA ASN A 61 -11.97 3.16 12.40
C ASN A 61 -13.24 3.99 12.17
N HIS A 62 -13.48 5.02 13.00
CA HIS A 62 -14.59 5.96 12.79
C HIS A 62 -14.49 6.71 11.45
N TRP A 63 -13.28 6.96 10.93
CA TRP A 63 -13.03 7.46 9.57
C TRP A 63 -13.08 6.36 8.50
N GLY A 64 -13.31 5.12 8.90
CA GLY A 64 -13.42 3.96 8.03
C GLY A 64 -14.87 3.60 7.68
N VAL A 65 -15.02 2.39 7.15
CA VAL A 65 -16.33 1.87 6.70
C VAL A 65 -17.34 1.86 7.83
N TRP A 66 -16.92 1.44 9.04
CA TRP A 66 -17.80 1.37 10.20
C TRP A 66 -18.42 2.73 10.55
N GLY A 67 -17.60 3.79 10.64
CA GLY A 67 -18.10 5.12 10.99
C GLY A 67 -19.08 5.66 9.95
N LEU A 68 -18.75 5.51 8.66
CA LEU A 68 -19.62 5.97 7.57
C LEU A 68 -20.96 5.21 7.55
N GLN A 69 -20.94 3.89 7.72
CA GLN A 69 -22.15 3.06 7.74
C GLN A 69 -23.01 3.37 8.96
N THR A 70 -22.43 3.44 10.13
CA THR A 70 -23.16 3.69 11.39
C THR A 70 -23.83 5.05 11.38
N VAL A 71 -23.11 6.09 10.94
CA VAL A 71 -23.60 7.45 10.92
C VAL A 71 -24.68 7.69 9.86
N SER A 72 -24.62 6.97 8.73
CA SER A 72 -25.64 7.07 7.67
C SER A 72 -26.85 6.14 7.87
N SER A 73 -26.84 5.36 8.96
CA SER A 73 -27.97 4.51 9.33
C SER A 73 -28.88 5.16 10.39
N ASP A 74 -29.99 4.50 10.71
CA ASP A 74 -30.92 4.89 11.78
C ASP A 74 -30.41 4.53 13.18
N GLU A 75 -29.28 3.82 13.29
CA GLU A 75 -28.72 3.34 14.55
C GLU A 75 -28.06 4.46 15.38
N CYS A 76 -27.65 5.53 14.74
CA CYS A 76 -26.87 6.60 15.36
C CYS A 76 -27.37 7.96 14.94
N VAL A 77 -27.48 8.88 15.89
CA VAL A 77 -27.81 10.28 15.63
C VAL A 77 -26.58 11.15 15.81
N VAL A 78 -26.23 11.93 14.81
CA VAL A 78 -25.17 12.93 14.87
C VAL A 78 -25.78 14.30 15.19
N PRO A 79 -25.70 14.76 16.45
CA PRO A 79 -26.24 16.07 16.82
C PRO A 79 -25.37 17.18 16.23
N THR A 80 -25.94 18.37 16.12
CA THR A 80 -25.17 19.56 15.74
C THR A 80 -24.10 19.83 16.79
N ARG A 81 -22.85 19.96 16.34
CA ARG A 81 -21.69 20.22 17.19
C ARG A 81 -21.03 21.54 16.79
N ALA A 82 -20.47 22.21 17.78
CA ALA A 82 -19.65 23.39 17.53
C ALA A 82 -18.27 22.99 16.99
N PRO A 83 -17.62 23.84 16.19
CA PRO A 83 -16.25 23.60 15.74
C PRO A 83 -15.31 23.28 16.90
N GLY A 84 -14.43 22.28 16.69
CA GLY A 84 -13.47 21.85 17.70
C GLY A 84 -13.98 20.78 18.69
N ASN A 85 -15.24 20.38 18.62
CA ASN A 85 -15.75 19.23 19.37
C ASN A 85 -15.63 17.94 18.58
N ASP A 86 -15.61 16.81 19.32
CA ASP A 86 -15.58 15.47 18.74
C ASP A 86 -16.73 15.26 17.76
N TRP A 87 -16.47 14.56 16.66
CA TRP A 87 -17.44 14.29 15.59
C TRP A 87 -17.95 15.55 14.87
N TYR A 88 -17.27 16.68 14.99
CA TYR A 88 -17.56 17.86 14.17
C TYR A 88 -16.97 17.72 12.76
N ASP A 89 -15.68 17.55 12.66
CA ASP A 89 -14.91 17.32 11.43
C ASP A 89 -15.42 18.13 10.23
N GLY A 90 -15.63 19.44 10.43
CA GLY A 90 -16.16 20.30 9.38
C GLY A 90 -17.65 20.09 9.06
N GLY A 91 -18.37 19.28 9.81
CA GLY A 91 -19.77 18.94 9.57
C GLY A 91 -19.97 17.65 8.76
N VAL A 92 -18.89 16.97 8.38
CA VAL A 92 -18.92 15.75 7.54
C VAL A 92 -19.88 14.70 8.09
N TRP A 93 -19.80 14.40 9.38
CA TRP A 93 -20.65 13.37 10.00
C TRP A 93 -22.13 13.74 10.00
N GLN A 94 -22.43 15.02 10.11
CA GLN A 94 -23.78 15.51 10.04
C GLN A 94 -24.33 15.45 8.62
N ASP A 95 -23.50 15.69 7.63
CA ASP A 95 -23.86 15.54 6.22
C ASP A 95 -24.11 14.06 5.88
N PHE A 96 -23.32 13.13 6.43
CA PHE A 96 -23.60 11.69 6.31
C PHE A 96 -24.91 11.31 6.96
N HIS A 97 -25.18 11.75 8.17
CA HIS A 97 -26.41 11.49 8.88
C HIS A 97 -27.66 12.02 8.15
N ARG A 98 -27.53 13.15 7.46
CA ARG A 98 -28.61 13.77 6.67
C ARG A 98 -28.68 13.28 5.24
N HIS A 99 -27.82 12.35 4.82
CA HIS A 99 -27.70 11.89 3.44
C HIS A 99 -27.42 13.03 2.43
N GLN A 100 -26.58 14.00 2.81
CA GLN A 100 -26.26 15.20 2.03
C GLN A 100 -24.78 15.24 1.58
N TRP A 101 -24.10 14.09 1.61
CA TRP A 101 -22.68 14.00 1.20
C TRP A 101 -22.48 14.20 -0.30
N GLN A 102 -21.30 14.67 -0.64
CA GLN A 102 -20.84 14.79 -2.02
C GLN A 102 -19.88 13.64 -2.35
N TYR A 103 -19.81 13.25 -3.62
CA TYR A 103 -18.93 12.16 -4.10
C TYR A 103 -17.44 12.43 -3.89
N ASN A 104 -17.05 13.69 -3.75
CA ASN A 104 -15.67 14.16 -3.55
C ASN A 104 -15.29 14.38 -2.09
N LEU A 105 -16.07 13.87 -1.15
CA LEU A 105 -15.72 13.94 0.28
C LEU A 105 -14.50 13.09 0.58
N ASP A 106 -13.53 13.68 1.29
CA ASP A 106 -12.29 13.00 1.68
C ASP A 106 -12.55 11.72 2.48
N ALA A 107 -13.58 11.70 3.31
CA ALA A 107 -13.97 10.52 4.07
C ALA A 107 -14.33 9.32 3.17
N LEU A 108 -15.07 9.53 2.08
CA LEU A 108 -15.39 8.48 1.11
C LEU A 108 -14.15 8.03 0.35
N ASN A 109 -13.32 8.97 -0.08
CA ASN A 109 -12.09 8.67 -0.80
C ASN A 109 -11.11 7.90 0.08
N ASN A 110 -10.96 8.27 1.35
CA ASN A 110 -10.10 7.57 2.30
C ASN A 110 -10.54 6.13 2.53
N VAL A 111 -11.85 5.89 2.68
CA VAL A 111 -12.39 4.53 2.79
C VAL A 111 -12.10 3.73 1.52
N TRP A 112 -12.32 4.32 0.35
CA TRP A 112 -12.03 3.66 -0.93
C TRP A 112 -10.57 3.24 -1.03
N ILE A 113 -9.65 4.18 -0.80
CA ILE A 113 -8.20 3.92 -0.84
C ILE A 113 -7.82 2.83 0.16
N SER A 114 -8.29 2.92 1.40
CA SER A 114 -7.94 1.98 2.47
C SER A 114 -8.43 0.55 2.18
N VAL A 115 -9.67 0.41 1.68
CA VAL A 115 -10.23 -0.91 1.34
C VAL A 115 -9.46 -1.54 0.19
N PHE A 116 -9.15 -0.78 -0.87
CA PHE A 116 -8.38 -1.31 -2.00
C PHE A 116 -6.91 -1.57 -1.66
N SER A 117 -6.31 -0.79 -0.77
CA SER A 117 -4.99 -1.09 -0.19
C SER A 117 -5.02 -2.43 0.55
N GLY A 118 -6.02 -2.64 1.39
CA GLY A 118 -6.21 -3.90 2.11
C GLY A 118 -6.35 -5.10 1.18
N ILE A 119 -7.18 -4.99 0.13
CA ILE A 119 -7.32 -6.04 -0.89
C ILE A 119 -5.97 -6.33 -1.56
N THR A 120 -5.21 -5.29 -1.89
CA THR A 120 -3.89 -5.44 -2.52
C THR A 120 -2.91 -6.16 -1.58
N THR A 121 -2.89 -5.78 -0.30
CA THR A 121 -2.05 -6.43 0.72
C THR A 121 -2.43 -7.90 0.90
N CYS A 122 -3.72 -8.21 1.02
CA CYS A 122 -4.19 -9.60 1.13
C CYS A 122 -3.79 -10.43 -0.10
N ASN A 123 -4.01 -9.90 -1.30
CA ASN A 123 -3.65 -10.60 -2.54
C ASN A 123 -2.14 -10.85 -2.63
N ARG A 124 -1.33 -9.88 -2.19
CA ARG A 124 0.13 -10.04 -2.17
C ARG A 124 0.54 -11.13 -1.18
N VAL A 125 -0.01 -11.12 0.04
CA VAL A 125 0.31 -12.14 1.05
C VAL A 125 -0.06 -13.54 0.54
N VAL A 126 -1.24 -13.70 -0.06
CA VAL A 126 -1.66 -14.99 -0.65
C VAL A 126 -0.72 -15.42 -1.78
N TYR A 127 -0.36 -14.51 -2.66
CA TYR A 127 0.57 -14.78 -3.76
C TYR A 127 1.95 -15.19 -3.24
N ASP A 128 2.49 -14.46 -2.27
CA ASP A 128 3.80 -14.72 -1.68
C ASP A 128 3.80 -16.10 -0.98
N LEU A 129 2.79 -16.39 -0.18
CA LEU A 129 2.65 -17.69 0.50
C LEU A 129 2.54 -18.85 -0.50
N ASP A 130 1.83 -18.67 -1.61
CA ASP A 130 1.75 -19.70 -2.66
C ASP A 130 3.07 -19.88 -3.42
N THR A 131 3.80 -18.78 -3.63
CA THR A 131 5.09 -18.78 -4.33
C THR A 131 6.17 -19.47 -3.51
N TYR A 132 6.24 -19.21 -2.23
CA TYR A 132 7.30 -19.72 -1.34
C TYR A 132 6.92 -20.98 -0.55
N LYS A 133 5.74 -21.55 -0.79
CA LYS A 133 5.22 -22.71 -0.04
C LYS A 133 6.16 -23.94 -0.05
N GLU A 134 6.92 -24.14 -1.12
CA GLU A 134 7.85 -25.28 -1.24
C GLU A 134 9.14 -25.04 -0.44
N GLU A 135 9.54 -23.76 -0.27
CA GLU A 135 10.73 -23.38 0.49
C GLU A 135 10.46 -23.37 2.00
N MET A 136 9.20 -23.12 2.39
CA MET A 136 8.80 -23.00 3.78
C MET A 136 8.82 -24.33 4.56
N ASP A 137 8.89 -25.49 3.91
CA ASP A 137 8.77 -26.82 4.53
C ASP A 137 7.63 -26.91 5.59
N VAL A 138 6.63 -26.05 5.44
CA VAL A 138 5.47 -25.94 6.35
C VAL A 138 4.22 -26.29 5.54
N ASP A 139 3.54 -27.34 5.97
CA ASP A 139 2.20 -27.60 5.45
C ASP A 139 1.25 -26.50 5.97
N ILE A 140 1.02 -25.48 5.14
CA ILE A 140 0.16 -24.31 5.44
C ILE A 140 -1.25 -24.76 5.92
N ARG A 141 -1.66 -26.00 5.55
CA ARG A 141 -2.93 -26.60 5.97
C ARG A 141 -2.98 -26.97 7.45
N ASN A 142 -1.84 -26.99 8.13
CA ASN A 142 -1.70 -27.35 9.53
C ASN A 142 -1.37 -26.15 10.43
N VAL A 143 -1.54 -24.91 9.94
CA VAL A 143 -1.49 -23.72 10.80
C VAL A 143 -2.72 -23.77 11.71
N PRO A 144 -2.55 -23.81 13.04
CA PRO A 144 -3.70 -23.83 13.97
C PRO A 144 -4.55 -22.57 13.76
N GLU A 145 -5.87 -22.77 13.69
CA GLU A 145 -6.86 -21.68 13.68
C GLU A 145 -6.77 -20.82 14.94
#